data_6194f9a40e6c47adce312bb8f73e37c5
#
_entry.id   6194f9a40e6c47adce312bb8f73e37c5
#
_cell.length_a   1.000
_cell.length_b   1.000
_cell.length_c   1.000
_cell.angle_alpha   90.00
_cell.angle_beta   90.00
_cell.angle_gamma   90.00
#
_symmetry.space_group_name_H-M   'P 1'
#
loop_
_entity.id
_entity.type
_entity.pdbx_description
1 polymer ?
#
loop_
_entity_poly.entity_id
_entity_poly.type
_entity_poly.pdbx_seq_one_letter_code
_entity_poly.pdbx_strand_id
1 'polypeptide(L)'
;HKQYSRFNDLIRYCEDAANPAGELILSLAKKDNKENIRQSNAICTSLALINFAQGVVEDYEKGRIYFPKDEMKKFNLKVKDIEKRNFSSEWVRYKNYWIHRNHLILKKGLGLGKKIKGRLGIEIQMIELAAVLLLKRMKKNDCNLFSNPPKIRTLDWIFIFFKSALLKLS
;
A
#
# COMPACT_ATOMS: atom_id res chain seq x y z
N HIS A 1 -4.87 -17.32 -14.45
CA HIS A 1 -4.24 -16.35 -13.53
C HIS A 1 -4.34 -16.85 -12.10
N LYS A 2 -3.23 -16.73 -11.33
CA LYS A 2 -3.24 -16.97 -9.89
C LYS A 2 -3.99 -15.84 -9.20
N GLN A 3 -5.02 -16.16 -8.41
CA GLN A 3 -5.88 -15.18 -7.77
C GLN A 3 -6.36 -15.68 -6.40
N TYR A 4 -6.40 -14.82 -5.40
CA TYR A 4 -6.89 -15.11 -4.05
C TYR A 4 -8.41 -15.18 -4.02
N SER A 5 -8.94 -16.10 -3.22
CA SER A 5 -10.40 -16.27 -3.10
C SER A 5 -11.02 -15.15 -2.28
N ARG A 6 -10.40 -14.78 -1.14
CA ARG A 6 -10.88 -13.79 -0.17
C ARG A 6 -9.78 -12.80 0.19
N PHE A 7 -10.19 -11.63 0.68
CA PHE A 7 -9.24 -10.63 1.14
C PHE A 7 -8.32 -11.13 2.27
N ASN A 8 -8.82 -11.94 3.18
CA ASN A 8 -7.98 -12.51 4.25
C ASN A 8 -6.87 -13.42 3.72
N ASP A 9 -7.10 -14.10 2.60
CA ASP A 9 -6.05 -14.91 1.95
C ASP A 9 -4.94 -14.02 1.38
N LEU A 10 -5.32 -12.85 0.84
CA LEU A 10 -4.36 -11.85 0.40
C LEU A 10 -3.59 -11.23 1.58
N ILE A 11 -4.25 -10.98 2.71
CA ILE A 11 -3.56 -10.47 3.91
C ILE A 11 -2.53 -11.48 4.41
N ARG A 12 -2.86 -12.77 4.49
CA ARG A 12 -1.89 -13.83 4.84
C ARG A 12 -0.68 -13.83 3.90
N TYR A 13 -0.93 -13.68 2.60
CA TYR A 13 0.18 -13.52 1.66
C TYR A 13 1.05 -12.29 1.97
N CYS A 14 0.48 -11.16 2.37
CA CYS A 14 1.25 -9.98 2.79
C CYS A 14 2.05 -10.27 4.08
N GLU A 15 1.51 -11.04 5.01
CA GLU A 15 2.20 -11.47 6.23
C GLU A 15 3.46 -12.28 5.91
N ASP A 16 3.40 -13.14 4.89
CA ASP A 16 4.53 -13.97 4.49
C ASP A 16 5.51 -13.26 3.54
N ALA A 17 5.03 -12.38 2.67
CA ALA A 17 5.82 -11.83 1.57
C ALA A 17 6.28 -10.38 1.77
N ALA A 18 5.59 -9.59 2.59
CA ALA A 18 5.89 -8.16 2.78
C ALA A 18 6.34 -7.83 4.21
N ASN A 19 5.68 -8.38 5.23
CA ASN A 19 5.93 -8.03 6.63
C ASN A 19 7.34 -8.42 7.11
N PRO A 20 7.93 -9.58 6.70
CA PRO A 20 9.26 -9.99 7.17
C PRO A 20 10.36 -8.97 6.88
N ALA A 21 10.24 -8.21 5.80
CA ALA A 21 11.22 -7.16 5.49
C ALA A 21 11.26 -6.07 6.57
N GLY A 22 10.08 -5.61 7.02
CA GLY A 22 9.98 -4.61 8.08
C GLY A 22 10.41 -5.15 9.45
N GLU A 23 10.07 -6.40 9.75
CA GLU A 23 10.48 -7.08 10.98
C GLU A 23 12.00 -7.23 11.04
N LEU A 24 12.63 -7.65 9.94
CA LEU A 24 14.08 -7.78 9.85
C LEU A 24 14.79 -6.43 10.09
N ILE A 25 14.31 -5.35 9.47
CA ILE A 25 14.87 -4.01 9.67
C ILE A 25 14.78 -3.58 11.13
N LEU A 26 13.63 -3.81 11.78
CA LEU A 26 13.46 -3.49 13.20
C LEU A 26 14.36 -4.34 14.11
N SER A 27 14.53 -5.62 13.79
CA SER A 27 15.39 -6.53 14.54
C SER A 27 16.86 -6.12 14.44
N LEU A 28 17.35 -5.83 13.23
CA LEU A 28 18.71 -5.32 13.02
C LEU A 28 18.97 -4.02 13.79
N ALA A 29 17.96 -3.18 13.92
CA ALA A 29 18.03 -1.94 14.68
C ALA A 29 17.80 -2.12 16.19
N LYS A 30 17.54 -3.34 16.69
CA LYS A 30 17.16 -3.65 18.08
C LYS A 30 15.92 -2.85 18.54
N LYS A 31 14.92 -2.75 17.66
CA LYS A 31 13.66 -2.02 17.88
C LYS A 31 12.41 -2.90 17.66
N ASP A 32 12.54 -4.21 17.74
CA ASP A 32 11.59 -5.25 17.41
C ASP A 32 10.65 -5.66 18.55
N ASN A 33 10.31 -4.72 19.44
CA ASN A 33 9.25 -4.99 20.42
C ASN A 33 7.89 -5.23 19.74
N LYS A 34 6.98 -5.94 20.40
CA LYS A 34 5.69 -6.37 19.86
C LYS A 34 4.88 -5.24 19.23
N GLU A 35 4.89 -4.05 19.82
CA GLU A 35 4.13 -2.91 19.31
C GLU A 35 4.76 -2.34 18.03
N ASN A 36 6.08 -2.22 17.96
CA ASN A 36 6.78 -1.77 16.75
C ASN A 36 6.61 -2.77 15.59
N ILE A 37 6.71 -4.07 15.88
CA ILE A 37 6.41 -5.13 14.90
C ILE A 37 4.99 -4.98 14.36
N ARG A 38 3.99 -4.85 15.22
CA ARG A 38 2.60 -4.68 14.82
C ARG A 38 2.40 -3.46 13.92
N GLN A 39 3.04 -2.33 14.25
CA GLN A 39 2.97 -1.11 13.44
C GLN A 39 3.70 -1.28 12.09
N SER A 40 4.88 -1.88 12.10
CA SER A 40 5.65 -2.18 10.88
C SER A 40 4.84 -3.07 9.93
N ASN A 41 4.22 -4.15 10.45
CA ASN A 41 3.42 -5.05 9.66
C ASN A 41 2.22 -4.35 9.00
N ALA A 42 1.58 -3.42 9.72
CA ALA A 42 0.50 -2.62 9.14
C ALA A 42 1.00 -1.70 8.00
N ILE A 43 2.20 -1.11 8.13
CA ILE A 43 2.81 -0.32 7.06
C ILE A 43 3.17 -1.20 5.86
N CYS A 44 3.87 -2.32 6.08
CA CYS A 44 4.30 -3.24 5.02
C CYS A 44 3.09 -3.83 4.25
N THR A 45 2.07 -4.29 4.97
CA THR A 45 0.82 -4.75 4.36
C THR A 45 0.17 -3.65 3.52
N SER A 46 0.09 -2.42 4.04
CA SER A 46 -0.49 -1.29 3.30
C SER A 46 0.30 -0.98 2.03
N LEU A 47 1.63 -0.99 2.09
CA LEU A 47 2.49 -0.78 0.92
C LEU A 47 2.30 -1.88 -0.13
N ALA A 48 2.18 -3.14 0.28
CA ALA A 48 1.87 -4.24 -0.64
C ALA A 48 0.53 -4.01 -1.34
N LEU A 49 -0.52 -3.64 -0.60
CA LEU A 49 -1.84 -3.34 -1.18
C LEU A 49 -1.81 -2.12 -2.13
N ILE A 50 -0.99 -1.11 -1.86
CA ILE A 50 -0.74 0.02 -2.78
C ILE A 50 -0.11 -0.50 -4.06
N ASN A 51 0.96 -1.30 -3.95
CA ASN A 51 1.68 -1.85 -5.10
C ASN A 51 0.78 -2.72 -5.98
N PHE A 52 -0.08 -3.56 -5.40
CA PHE A 52 -1.06 -4.36 -6.16
C PHE A 52 -2.06 -3.49 -6.94
N ALA A 53 -2.47 -2.35 -6.38
CA ALA A 53 -3.33 -1.43 -7.09
C ALA A 53 -2.60 -0.63 -8.17
N GLN A 54 -1.31 -0.30 -7.97
CA GLN A 54 -0.49 0.38 -8.98
C GLN A 54 -0.09 -0.55 -10.13
N GLY A 55 0.20 -1.81 -9.83
CA GLY A 55 0.72 -2.79 -10.77
C GLY A 55 -0.34 -3.71 -11.39
N VAL A 56 -1.63 -3.39 -11.26
CA VAL A 56 -2.71 -4.32 -11.65
C VAL A 56 -2.60 -4.84 -13.09
N VAL A 57 -2.22 -4.01 -14.05
CA VAL A 57 -2.07 -4.41 -15.45
C VAL A 57 -0.82 -5.26 -15.65
N GLU A 58 0.30 -4.84 -15.10
CA GLU A 58 1.58 -5.57 -15.17
C GLU A 58 1.48 -6.95 -14.48
N ASP A 59 0.78 -7.02 -13.35
CA ASP A 59 0.56 -8.28 -12.64
C ASP A 59 -0.37 -9.21 -13.42
N TYR A 60 -1.40 -8.65 -14.07
CA TYR A 60 -2.27 -9.41 -14.97
C TYR A 60 -1.47 -10.03 -16.12
N GLU A 61 -0.61 -9.25 -16.79
CA GLU A 61 0.26 -9.73 -17.88
C GLU A 61 1.22 -10.85 -17.41
N LYS A 62 1.61 -10.84 -16.11
CA LYS A 62 2.41 -11.89 -15.47
C LYS A 62 1.58 -13.06 -14.90
N GLY A 63 0.28 -13.12 -15.24
CA GLY A 63 -0.61 -14.20 -14.79
C GLY A 63 -1.07 -14.08 -13.33
N ARG A 64 -1.05 -12.90 -12.73
CA ARG A 64 -1.43 -12.65 -11.33
C ARG A 64 -2.54 -11.62 -11.22
N ILE A 65 -3.50 -11.87 -10.33
CA ILE A 65 -4.56 -10.92 -9.98
C ILE A 65 -4.63 -10.88 -8.46
N TYR A 66 -4.28 -9.73 -7.88
CA TYR A 66 -4.29 -9.55 -6.42
C TYR A 66 -5.64 -9.10 -5.87
N PHE A 67 -6.59 -8.68 -6.71
CA PHE A 67 -7.95 -8.39 -6.28
C PHE A 67 -8.72 -9.68 -6.02
N PRO A 68 -9.30 -9.88 -4.79
CA PRO A 68 -9.94 -11.13 -4.41
C PRO A 68 -11.18 -11.45 -5.26
N LYS A 69 -11.40 -12.74 -5.55
CA LYS A 69 -12.51 -13.22 -6.39
C LYS A 69 -13.88 -12.83 -5.83
N ASP A 70 -14.08 -12.97 -4.52
CA ASP A 70 -15.33 -12.63 -3.84
C ASP A 70 -15.65 -11.14 -3.95
N GLU A 71 -14.64 -10.29 -3.84
CA GLU A 71 -14.81 -8.84 -4.00
C GLU A 71 -15.05 -8.44 -5.45
N MET A 72 -14.31 -9.02 -6.39
CA MET A 72 -14.58 -8.79 -7.81
C MET A 72 -16.02 -9.17 -8.18
N LYS A 73 -16.51 -10.29 -7.68
CA LYS A 73 -17.92 -10.71 -7.86
C LYS A 73 -18.89 -9.70 -7.22
N LYS A 74 -18.64 -9.28 -5.98
CA LYS A 74 -19.48 -8.31 -5.24
C LYS A 74 -19.63 -6.99 -5.96
N PHE A 75 -18.57 -6.53 -6.63
CA PHE A 75 -18.54 -5.26 -7.34
C PHE A 75 -18.85 -5.39 -8.85
N ASN A 76 -19.22 -6.57 -9.34
CA ASN A 76 -19.46 -6.85 -10.77
C ASN A 76 -18.25 -6.58 -11.67
N LEU A 77 -17.03 -6.82 -11.15
CA LEU A 77 -15.80 -6.60 -11.90
C LEU A 77 -15.48 -7.79 -12.80
N LYS A 78 -15.04 -7.50 -14.02
CA LYS A 78 -14.64 -8.52 -14.99
C LYS A 78 -13.12 -8.49 -15.19
N VAL A 79 -12.50 -9.67 -15.21
CA VAL A 79 -11.06 -9.81 -15.52
C VAL A 79 -10.74 -9.23 -16.91
N LYS A 80 -11.65 -9.40 -17.87
CA LYS A 80 -11.53 -8.81 -19.22
C LYS A 80 -11.42 -7.27 -19.22
N ASP A 81 -11.89 -6.60 -18.18
CA ASP A 81 -11.75 -5.14 -18.09
C ASP A 81 -10.28 -4.74 -17.86
N ILE A 82 -9.51 -5.55 -17.11
CA ILE A 82 -8.07 -5.34 -16.90
C ILE A 82 -7.34 -5.51 -18.25
N GLU A 83 -7.63 -6.60 -18.96
CA GLU A 83 -7.07 -6.90 -20.27
C GLU A 83 -7.31 -5.77 -21.28
N LYS A 84 -8.55 -5.28 -21.34
CA LYS A 84 -8.97 -4.20 -22.25
C LYS A 84 -8.66 -2.81 -21.72
N ARG A 85 -8.08 -2.69 -20.53
CA ARG A 85 -7.85 -1.43 -19.81
C ARG A 85 -9.13 -0.59 -19.67
N ASN A 86 -10.27 -1.25 -19.54
CA ASN A 86 -11.58 -0.62 -19.37
C ASN A 86 -11.86 -0.32 -17.89
N PHE A 87 -11.51 0.90 -17.46
CA PHE A 87 -11.69 1.35 -16.07
C PHE A 87 -13.11 1.90 -15.87
N SER A 88 -14.09 1.00 -15.75
CA SER A 88 -15.52 1.31 -15.63
C SER A 88 -15.89 1.96 -14.28
N SER A 89 -17.16 2.40 -14.15
CA SER A 89 -17.71 2.93 -12.90
C SER A 89 -17.65 1.93 -11.74
N GLU A 90 -17.79 0.63 -12.03
CA GLU A 90 -17.63 -0.45 -11.06
C GLU A 90 -16.20 -0.50 -10.52
N TRP A 91 -15.21 -0.36 -11.39
CA TRP A 91 -13.80 -0.29 -11.01
C TRP A 91 -13.50 0.98 -10.20
N VAL A 92 -14.11 2.11 -10.52
CA VAL A 92 -13.99 3.34 -9.69
C VAL A 92 -14.54 3.13 -8.28
N ARG A 93 -15.71 2.50 -8.15
CA ARG A 93 -16.32 2.17 -6.84
C ARG A 93 -15.43 1.21 -6.05
N TYR A 94 -14.92 0.16 -6.71
CA TYR A 94 -14.03 -0.80 -6.09
C TYR A 94 -12.70 -0.17 -5.67
N LYS A 95 -12.10 0.66 -6.52
CA LYS A 95 -10.90 1.45 -6.19
C LYS A 95 -11.10 2.23 -4.88
N ASN A 96 -12.22 2.94 -4.75
CA ASN A 96 -12.50 3.72 -3.55
C ASN A 96 -12.67 2.85 -2.31
N TYR A 97 -13.32 1.71 -2.43
CA TYR A 97 -13.45 0.71 -1.37
C TYR A 97 -12.08 0.14 -0.96
N TRP A 98 -11.25 -0.24 -1.92
CA TRP A 98 -9.88 -0.72 -1.70
C TRP A 98 -9.02 0.29 -0.96
N ILE A 99 -9.03 1.54 -1.42
CA ILE A 99 -8.25 2.64 -0.83
C ILE A 99 -8.71 2.93 0.60
N HIS A 100 -10.02 2.97 0.84
CA HIS A 100 -10.55 3.20 2.19
C HIS A 100 -10.05 2.13 3.16
N ARG A 101 -10.18 0.87 2.80
CA ARG A 101 -9.71 -0.24 3.63
C ARG A 101 -8.20 -0.22 3.85
N ASN A 102 -7.43 0.05 2.80
CA ASN A 102 -5.99 0.18 2.91
C ASN A 102 -5.59 1.33 3.85
N HIS A 103 -6.28 2.46 3.76
CA HIS A 103 -6.05 3.58 4.68
C HIS A 103 -6.29 3.19 6.14
N LEU A 104 -7.32 2.38 6.44
CA LEU A 104 -7.57 1.87 7.79
C LEU A 104 -6.44 0.95 8.29
N ILE A 105 -5.85 0.15 7.40
CA ILE A 105 -4.68 -0.68 7.73
C ILE A 105 -3.47 0.21 7.99
N LEU A 106 -3.16 1.15 7.09
CA LEU A 106 -2.02 2.07 7.24
C LEU A 106 -2.10 2.87 8.55
N LYS A 107 -3.31 3.35 8.91
CA LYS A 107 -3.53 4.12 10.15
C LYS A 107 -3.03 3.39 11.41
N LYS A 108 -3.08 2.05 11.44
CA LYS A 108 -2.58 1.25 12.56
C LYS A 108 -1.05 1.28 12.68
N GLY A 109 -0.36 1.61 11.60
CA GLY A 109 1.10 1.69 11.57
C GLY A 109 1.66 3.09 11.74
N LEU A 110 0.87 4.13 11.41
CA LEU A 110 1.34 5.52 11.45
C LEU A 110 1.87 5.93 12.82
N GLY A 111 2.97 6.67 12.80
CA GLY A 111 3.65 7.16 14.00
C GLY A 111 4.80 6.26 14.46
N LEU A 112 5.04 5.10 13.86
CA LEU A 112 6.20 4.25 14.13
C LEU A 112 7.49 5.05 13.93
N GLY A 113 7.60 5.77 12.82
CA GLY A 113 8.76 6.57 12.51
C GLY A 113 9.04 7.67 13.57
N LYS A 114 8.02 8.24 14.21
CA LYS A 114 8.19 9.18 15.33
C LYS A 114 8.78 8.51 16.57
N LYS A 115 8.34 7.28 16.87
CA LYS A 115 8.79 6.52 18.05
C LYS A 115 10.25 6.07 17.93
N ILE A 116 10.71 5.74 16.73
CA ILE A 116 12.07 5.24 16.48
C ILE A 116 13.02 6.43 16.34
N LYS A 117 14.04 6.50 17.22
CA LYS A 117 15.05 7.56 17.18
C LYS A 117 16.06 7.38 16.04
N GLY A 118 16.70 8.48 15.63
CA GLY A 118 17.79 8.48 14.66
C GLY A 118 17.30 8.33 13.20
N ARG A 119 18.24 7.98 12.33
CA ARG A 119 18.05 7.90 10.86
C ARG A 119 16.91 6.97 10.47
N LEU A 120 16.84 5.77 11.06
CA LEU A 120 15.80 4.80 10.76
C LEU A 120 14.39 5.39 11.00
N GLY A 121 14.21 6.17 12.05
CA GLY A 121 12.92 6.80 12.29
C GLY A 121 12.53 7.81 11.20
N ILE A 122 13.50 8.55 10.64
CA ILE A 122 13.27 9.46 9.51
C ILE A 122 12.86 8.65 8.28
N GLU A 123 13.57 7.57 7.98
CA GLU A 123 13.29 6.69 6.83
C GLU A 123 11.88 6.08 6.93
N ILE A 124 11.48 5.59 8.11
CA ILE A 124 10.13 5.06 8.32
C ILE A 124 9.08 6.17 8.15
N GLN A 125 9.31 7.39 8.67
CA GLN A 125 8.40 8.52 8.43
C GLN A 125 8.27 8.87 6.96
N MET A 126 9.36 8.82 6.20
CA MET A 126 9.32 9.04 4.75
C MET A 126 8.41 8.01 4.07
N ILE A 127 8.52 6.74 4.46
CA ILE A 127 7.67 5.65 3.95
C ILE A 127 6.21 5.89 4.33
N GLU A 128 5.91 6.24 5.57
CA GLU A 128 4.56 6.58 6.03
C GLU A 128 3.94 7.72 5.21
N LEU A 129 4.70 8.81 5.00
CA LEU A 129 4.23 9.97 4.22
C LEU A 129 4.04 9.63 2.75
N ALA A 130 4.93 8.82 2.16
CA ALA A 130 4.81 8.34 0.79
C ALA A 130 3.54 7.49 0.61
N ALA A 131 3.26 6.55 1.53
CA ALA A 131 2.06 5.73 1.50
C ALA A 131 0.78 6.58 1.60
N VAL A 132 0.73 7.54 2.53
CA VAL A 132 -0.39 8.48 2.66
C VAL A 132 -0.59 9.29 1.38
N LEU A 133 0.49 9.79 0.77
CA LEU A 133 0.42 10.55 -0.48
C LEU A 133 -0.10 9.71 -1.64
N LEU A 134 0.37 8.47 -1.78
CA LEU A 134 -0.11 7.54 -2.81
C LEU A 134 -1.60 7.24 -2.67
N LEU A 135 -2.07 6.90 -1.46
CA LEU A 135 -3.49 6.67 -1.20
C LEU A 135 -4.34 7.91 -1.49
N LYS A 136 -3.84 9.11 -1.13
CA LYS A 136 -4.51 10.38 -1.46
C LYS A 136 -4.61 10.60 -2.98
N ARG A 137 -3.55 10.29 -3.73
CA ARG A 137 -3.54 10.38 -5.21
C ARG A 137 -4.49 9.37 -5.85
N MET A 138 -4.48 8.13 -5.36
CA MET A 138 -5.40 7.08 -5.84
C MET A 138 -6.87 7.45 -5.62
N LYS A 139 -7.18 8.18 -4.55
CA LYS A 139 -8.55 8.59 -4.22
C LYS A 139 -9.13 9.64 -5.18
N LYS A 140 -8.30 10.32 -5.96
CA LYS A 140 -8.78 11.31 -6.93
C LYS A 140 -9.69 10.67 -7.97
N ASN A 141 -10.73 11.40 -8.39
CA ASN A 141 -11.73 10.90 -9.34
C ASN A 141 -11.13 10.60 -10.72
N ASP A 142 -10.12 11.37 -11.14
CA ASP A 142 -9.38 11.22 -12.39
C ASP A 142 -8.31 10.11 -12.36
N CYS A 143 -8.09 9.47 -11.22
CA CYS A 143 -7.13 8.40 -11.10
C CYS A 143 -7.65 7.11 -11.73
N ASN A 144 -7.05 6.73 -12.84
CA ASN A 144 -7.27 5.45 -13.52
C ASN A 144 -6.08 4.52 -13.25
N LEU A 145 -6.32 3.42 -12.53
CA LEU A 145 -5.27 2.47 -12.15
C LEU A 145 -4.73 1.67 -13.34
N PHE A 146 -5.49 1.58 -14.44
CA PHE A 146 -5.09 0.78 -15.61
C PHE A 146 -4.19 1.55 -16.59
N SER A 147 -4.37 2.87 -16.67
CA SER A 147 -3.62 3.70 -17.64
C SER A 147 -2.63 4.65 -17.00
N ASN A 148 -2.94 5.17 -15.81
CA ASN A 148 -2.10 6.16 -15.14
C ASN A 148 -2.11 5.97 -13.60
N PRO A 149 -1.55 4.86 -13.08
CA PRO A 149 -1.42 4.67 -11.65
C PRO A 149 -0.51 5.75 -11.03
N PRO A 150 -0.87 6.30 -9.87
CA PRO A 150 -0.08 7.36 -9.25
C PRO A 150 1.28 6.85 -8.79
N LYS A 151 2.30 7.68 -8.96
CA LYS A 151 3.69 7.40 -8.56
C LYS A 151 4.21 8.53 -7.66
N ILE A 152 5.21 8.23 -6.84
CA ILE A 152 6.00 9.25 -6.14
C ILE A 152 7.01 9.82 -7.14
N ARG A 153 6.99 11.14 -7.30
CA ARG A 153 7.92 11.90 -8.18
C ARG A 153 9.12 12.39 -7.38
N THR A 154 10.18 12.78 -8.07
CA THR A 154 11.40 13.30 -7.41
C THR A 154 11.11 14.47 -6.47
N LEU A 155 10.28 15.43 -6.88
CA LEU A 155 9.89 16.58 -6.03
C LEU A 155 9.11 16.13 -4.77
N ASP A 156 8.34 15.05 -4.86
CA ASP A 156 7.64 14.50 -3.69
C ASP A 156 8.64 14.00 -2.64
N TRP A 157 9.70 13.32 -3.08
CA TRP A 157 10.74 12.82 -2.18
C TRP A 157 11.46 13.95 -1.46
N ILE A 158 11.75 15.06 -2.14
CA ILE A 158 12.34 16.26 -1.52
C ILE A 158 11.41 16.79 -0.43
N PHE A 159 10.11 16.96 -0.73
CA PHE A 159 9.13 17.44 0.24
C PHE A 159 8.95 16.47 1.42
N ILE A 160 8.86 15.17 1.13
CA ILE A 160 8.72 14.11 2.15
C ILE A 160 9.94 14.11 3.08
N PHE A 161 11.15 14.22 2.55
CA PHE A 161 12.38 14.27 3.33
C PHE A 161 12.38 15.46 4.31
N PHE A 162 12.17 16.68 3.82
CA PHE A 162 12.14 17.87 4.68
C PHE A 162 11.05 17.80 5.74
N LYS A 163 9.85 17.33 5.35
CA LYS A 163 8.76 17.15 6.31
C LYS A 163 9.07 16.10 7.37
N SER A 164 9.72 14.99 7.01
CA SER A 164 10.13 13.96 7.96
C SER A 164 11.19 14.48 8.94
N ALA A 165 12.15 15.24 8.45
CA ALA A 165 13.18 15.85 9.29
C ALA A 165 12.58 16.86 10.29
N LEU A 166 11.68 17.74 9.83
CA LEU A 166 11.00 18.73 10.71
C LEU A 166 10.14 18.05 11.78
N LEU A 167 9.38 17.00 11.43
CA LEU A 167 8.57 16.26 12.40
C LEU A 167 9.38 15.50 13.45
N LYS A 168 10.68 15.33 13.25
CA LYS A 168 11.61 14.75 14.23
C LYS A 168 12.17 15.77 15.21
N LEU A 169 12.19 17.04 14.84
CA LEU A 169 12.70 18.14 15.66
C LEU A 169 11.62 18.72 16.59
N SER A 170 10.35 18.44 16.30
CA SER A 170 9.17 18.80 17.12
C SER A 170 8.79 17.67 18.08
#